data_bb307302a1726090bf0835ec6a8e059f
#
_entry.id   bb307302a1726090bf0835ec6a8e059f
#
_cell.length_a   1.000
_cell.length_b   1.000
_cell.length_c   1.000
_cell.angle_alpha   90.00
_cell.angle_beta   90.00
_cell.angle_gamma   90.00
#
_symmetry.space_group_name_H-M   'P 1'
#
loop_
_entity.id
_entity.type
_entity.pdbx_description
1 polymer ?
#
loop_
_entity_poly.entity_id
_entity_poly.type
_entity_poly.pdbx_seq_one_letter_code
_entity_poly.pdbx_strand_id
1 'polypeptide(L)'
;MKITVFGTGYVGLVTGACLADVGHHVICVDVDQDKIERLKQGIIPIFEPGLEAIVRRCYQDQTLSFTTNAAEGVAHGLLQFIAVGTPPDDDGAADMQYVLKVADTIGSHLNDYKVVIDKSTVPVGTAERVQATIAAAVAKRGFTQDFAVCSNPEFLKEGSAIEDFSRAARIVVGTDSETVRQLMRECYAPY
;
A
#
# COMPACT_ATOMS: atom_id res chain seq x y z
N MET A 1 -9.81 8.65 5.96
CA MET A 1 -8.73 9.23 5.13
C MET A 1 -8.81 8.64 3.72
N LYS A 2 -8.17 9.27 2.71
CA LYS A 2 -7.98 8.67 1.38
C LYS A 2 -6.65 7.94 1.33
N ILE A 3 -6.69 6.67 0.95
CA ILE A 3 -5.54 5.75 0.97
C ILE A 3 -5.45 5.02 -0.35
N THR A 4 -4.24 4.81 -0.83
CA THR A 4 -3.97 3.93 -1.98
C THR A 4 -3.05 2.81 -1.56
N VAL A 5 -3.34 1.59 -2.00
CA VAL A 5 -2.52 0.40 -1.75
C VAL A 5 -2.09 -0.17 -3.10
N PHE A 6 -0.78 -0.18 -3.35
CA PHE A 6 -0.20 -0.79 -4.54
C PHE A 6 0.15 -2.24 -4.26
N GLY A 7 -0.45 -3.13 -5.04
CA GLY A 7 -0.42 -4.57 -4.89
C GLY A 7 -1.71 -5.11 -4.27
N THR A 8 -2.25 -6.17 -4.89
CA THR A 8 -3.42 -6.91 -4.39
C THR A 8 -3.08 -8.37 -4.10
N GLY A 9 -1.83 -8.60 -3.70
CA GLY A 9 -1.40 -9.84 -3.08
C GLY A 9 -1.94 -9.96 -1.64
N TYR A 10 -1.40 -10.90 -0.88
CA TYR A 10 -1.88 -11.20 0.47
C TYR A 10 -1.85 -9.95 1.37
N VAL A 11 -0.68 -9.34 1.52
CA VAL A 11 -0.48 -8.16 2.39
C VAL A 11 -1.31 -6.96 1.91
N GLY A 12 -1.28 -6.68 0.60
CA GLY A 12 -1.96 -5.50 0.05
C GLY A 12 -3.49 -5.61 0.15
N LEU A 13 -4.06 -6.77 -0.17
CA LEU A 13 -5.51 -6.95 -0.13
C LEU A 13 -6.04 -6.95 1.32
N VAL A 14 -5.35 -7.62 2.25
CA VAL A 14 -5.72 -7.58 3.68
C VAL A 14 -5.60 -6.16 4.23
N THR A 15 -4.49 -5.45 3.95
CA THR A 15 -4.30 -4.07 4.37
C THR A 15 -5.40 -3.16 3.84
N GLY A 16 -5.67 -3.22 2.53
CA GLY A 16 -6.71 -2.38 1.90
C GLY A 16 -8.11 -2.66 2.45
N ALA A 17 -8.46 -3.93 2.61
CA ALA A 17 -9.76 -4.34 3.14
C ALA A 17 -9.94 -3.90 4.60
N CYS A 18 -8.96 -4.16 5.48
CA CYS A 18 -9.04 -3.76 6.88
C CYS A 18 -9.14 -2.24 7.04
N LEU A 19 -8.31 -1.47 6.32
CA LEU A 19 -8.38 0.00 6.37
C LEU A 19 -9.71 0.54 5.84
N ALA A 20 -10.29 -0.07 4.81
CA ALA A 20 -11.61 0.30 4.30
C ALA A 20 -12.73 -0.03 5.31
N ASP A 21 -12.60 -1.15 6.02
CA ASP A 21 -13.57 -1.62 7.01
C ASP A 21 -13.76 -0.67 8.20
N VAL A 22 -12.72 0.06 8.55
CA VAL A 22 -12.77 1.09 9.61
C VAL A 22 -13.11 2.50 9.09
N GLY A 23 -13.57 2.60 7.83
CA GLY A 23 -14.12 3.85 7.27
C GLY A 23 -13.12 4.71 6.50
N HIS A 24 -11.93 4.21 6.16
CA HIS A 24 -11.08 4.88 5.19
C HIS A 24 -11.59 4.65 3.76
N HIS A 25 -11.32 5.59 2.85
CA HIS A 25 -11.60 5.41 1.41
C HIS A 25 -10.35 4.89 0.73
N VAL A 26 -10.37 3.64 0.33
CA VAL A 26 -9.20 2.90 -0.16
C VAL A 26 -9.35 2.56 -1.64
N ILE A 27 -8.30 2.84 -2.43
CA ILE A 27 -8.13 2.29 -3.78
C ILE A 27 -6.96 1.30 -3.74
N CYS A 28 -7.20 0.05 -4.15
CA CYS A 28 -6.16 -0.93 -4.39
C CYS A 28 -5.79 -0.92 -5.89
N VAL A 29 -4.51 -0.79 -6.17
CA VAL A 29 -3.94 -0.75 -7.54
C VAL A 29 -3.14 -2.02 -7.77
N ASP A 30 -3.40 -2.71 -8.88
CA ASP A 30 -2.57 -3.84 -9.33
C ASP A 30 -2.42 -3.78 -10.86
N VAL A 31 -1.31 -4.29 -11.36
CA VAL A 31 -1.05 -4.34 -12.82
C VAL A 31 -1.81 -5.48 -13.52
N ASP A 32 -2.29 -6.46 -12.76
CA ASP A 32 -2.99 -7.63 -13.25
C ASP A 32 -4.48 -7.31 -13.46
N GLN A 33 -4.86 -7.12 -14.73
CA GLN A 33 -6.23 -6.78 -15.14
C GLN A 33 -7.23 -7.87 -14.74
N ASP A 34 -6.88 -9.15 -14.93
CA ASP A 34 -7.80 -10.26 -14.64
C ASP A 34 -8.06 -10.36 -13.13
N LYS A 35 -7.02 -10.14 -12.32
CA LYS A 35 -7.15 -10.08 -10.86
C LYS A 35 -8.06 -8.93 -10.42
N ILE A 36 -7.88 -7.74 -10.98
CA ILE A 36 -8.72 -6.57 -10.68
C ILE A 36 -10.17 -6.81 -11.06
N GLU A 37 -10.45 -7.37 -12.24
CA GLU A 37 -11.81 -7.67 -12.66
C GLU A 37 -12.48 -8.73 -11.76
N ARG A 38 -11.75 -9.74 -11.32
CA ARG A 38 -12.24 -10.73 -10.36
C ARG A 38 -12.54 -10.11 -9.00
N LEU A 39 -11.66 -9.24 -8.50
CA LEU A 39 -11.88 -8.52 -7.24
C LEU A 39 -13.13 -7.64 -7.27
N LYS A 40 -13.38 -6.94 -8.38
CA LYS A 40 -14.62 -6.16 -8.58
C LYS A 40 -15.88 -7.03 -8.55
N GLN A 41 -15.77 -8.31 -8.91
CA GLN A 41 -16.86 -9.30 -8.82
C GLN A 41 -16.96 -9.95 -7.44
N GLY A 42 -16.08 -9.58 -6.49
CA GLY A 42 -16.00 -10.17 -5.16
C GLY A 42 -15.32 -11.55 -5.15
N ILE A 43 -14.56 -11.88 -6.20
CA ILE A 43 -13.78 -13.12 -6.27
C ILE A 43 -12.38 -12.83 -5.72
N ILE A 44 -12.10 -13.36 -4.55
CA ILE A 44 -10.85 -13.11 -3.82
C ILE A 44 -9.76 -14.09 -4.29
N PRO A 45 -8.55 -13.61 -4.69
CA PRO A 45 -7.50 -14.47 -5.22
C PRO A 45 -6.70 -15.23 -4.17
N ILE A 46 -6.99 -15.00 -2.89
CA ILE A 46 -6.30 -15.59 -1.74
C ILE A 46 -7.32 -16.19 -0.77
N PHE A 47 -6.89 -17.16 0.03
CA PHE A 47 -7.71 -17.69 1.11
C PHE A 47 -7.30 -17.04 2.43
N GLU A 48 -8.21 -16.24 3.00
CA GLU A 48 -8.09 -15.67 4.34
C GLU A 48 -9.49 -15.64 4.99
N PRO A 49 -9.68 -16.30 6.14
CA PRO A 49 -10.99 -16.33 6.81
C PRO A 49 -11.56 -14.93 7.05
N GLY A 50 -12.78 -14.67 6.58
CA GLY A 50 -13.48 -13.40 6.77
C GLY A 50 -13.16 -12.30 5.74
N LEU A 51 -12.07 -12.42 4.97
CA LEU A 51 -11.65 -11.37 4.02
C LEU A 51 -12.68 -11.12 2.93
N GLU A 52 -13.28 -12.19 2.37
CA GLU A 52 -14.29 -12.06 1.31
C GLU A 52 -15.48 -11.21 1.75
N ALA A 53 -15.98 -11.43 2.97
CA ALA A 53 -17.10 -10.68 3.51
C ALA A 53 -16.76 -9.19 3.68
N ILE A 54 -15.56 -8.87 4.16
CA ILE A 54 -15.08 -7.49 4.32
C ILE A 54 -14.96 -6.82 2.95
N VAL A 55 -14.27 -7.45 1.99
CA VAL A 55 -14.07 -6.90 0.65
C VAL A 55 -15.40 -6.63 -0.03
N ARG A 56 -16.34 -7.58 -0.02
CA ARG A 56 -17.67 -7.41 -0.64
C ARG A 56 -18.45 -6.26 -0.01
N ARG A 57 -18.49 -6.17 1.32
CA ARG A 57 -19.16 -5.09 2.05
C ARG A 57 -18.55 -3.74 1.70
N CYS A 58 -17.22 -3.60 1.87
CA CYS A 58 -16.53 -2.34 1.62
C CYS A 58 -16.62 -1.90 0.15
N TYR A 59 -16.64 -2.84 -0.79
CA TYR A 59 -16.84 -2.54 -2.21
C TYR A 59 -18.25 -2.02 -2.49
N GLN A 60 -19.28 -2.63 -1.88
CA GLN A 60 -20.69 -2.17 -1.99
C GLN A 60 -20.88 -0.79 -1.34
N ASP A 61 -20.24 -0.55 -0.20
CA ASP A 61 -20.28 0.72 0.54
C ASP A 61 -19.38 1.82 -0.09
N GLN A 62 -18.68 1.49 -1.18
CA GLN A 62 -17.78 2.39 -1.90
C GLN A 62 -16.60 2.92 -1.05
N THR A 63 -16.27 2.24 0.03
CA THR A 63 -15.06 2.52 0.83
C THR A 63 -13.84 1.79 0.30
N LEU A 64 -14.01 0.75 -0.52
CA LEU A 64 -12.95 0.00 -1.19
C LEU A 64 -13.22 -0.03 -2.69
N SER A 65 -12.20 0.22 -3.50
CA SER A 65 -12.26 0.09 -4.95
C SER A 65 -10.97 -0.50 -5.51
N PHE A 66 -11.01 -0.96 -6.77
CA PHE A 66 -9.90 -1.64 -7.44
C PHE A 66 -9.68 -1.06 -8.82
N THR A 67 -8.43 -0.82 -9.19
CA THR A 67 -8.08 -0.27 -10.50
C THR A 67 -6.72 -0.77 -10.99
N THR A 68 -6.52 -0.79 -12.30
CA THR A 68 -5.19 -0.95 -12.90
C THR A 68 -4.57 0.40 -13.26
N ASN A 69 -5.33 1.50 -13.10
CA ASN A 69 -4.86 2.85 -13.41
C ASN A 69 -4.05 3.44 -12.25
N ALA A 70 -2.73 3.37 -12.35
CA ALA A 70 -1.83 3.89 -11.33
C ALA A 70 -1.95 5.41 -11.13
N ALA A 71 -2.23 6.18 -12.19
CA ALA A 71 -2.43 7.64 -12.09
C ALA A 71 -3.65 7.97 -11.22
N GLU A 72 -4.74 7.22 -11.38
CA GLU A 72 -5.94 7.33 -10.54
C GLU A 72 -5.61 7.01 -9.07
N GLY A 73 -4.86 5.91 -8.84
CA GLY A 73 -4.42 5.53 -7.51
C GLY A 73 -3.58 6.62 -6.85
N VAL A 74 -2.56 7.14 -7.53
CA VAL A 74 -1.69 8.20 -6.99
C VAL A 74 -2.49 9.48 -6.69
N ALA A 75 -3.41 9.87 -7.56
CA ALA A 75 -4.24 11.05 -7.34
C ALA A 75 -5.19 10.91 -6.15
N HIS A 76 -5.67 9.68 -5.85
CA HIS A 76 -6.65 9.43 -4.80
C HIS A 76 -6.09 9.57 -3.39
N GLY A 77 -5.04 8.80 -3.05
CA GLY A 77 -4.60 8.64 -1.67
C GLY A 77 -3.62 9.72 -1.23
N LEU A 78 -3.79 10.26 -0.02
CA LEU A 78 -2.73 10.97 0.70
C LEU A 78 -1.64 9.99 1.16
N LEU A 79 -2.08 8.84 1.67
CA LEU A 79 -1.21 7.74 2.08
C LEU A 79 -1.13 6.71 0.94
N GLN A 80 0.09 6.40 0.50
CA GLN A 80 0.40 5.53 -0.63
C GLN A 80 1.17 4.31 -0.12
N PHE A 81 0.48 3.21 0.17
CA PHE A 81 1.11 1.99 0.65
C PHE A 81 1.71 1.18 -0.50
N ILE A 82 2.97 0.83 -0.40
CA ILE A 82 3.64 -0.15 -1.27
C ILE A 82 3.54 -1.51 -0.57
N ALA A 83 2.73 -2.40 -1.11
CA ALA A 83 2.45 -3.72 -0.56
C ALA A 83 2.56 -4.82 -1.64
N VAL A 84 3.61 -4.72 -2.45
CA VAL A 84 3.94 -5.68 -3.49
C VAL A 84 4.85 -6.80 -2.95
N GLY A 85 4.83 -7.95 -3.62
CA GLY A 85 5.71 -9.06 -3.25
C GLY A 85 7.19 -8.73 -3.47
N THR A 86 8.02 -9.29 -2.61
CA THR A 86 9.48 -9.21 -2.67
C THR A 86 10.04 -10.64 -2.67
N PRO A 87 9.83 -11.42 -3.78
CA PRO A 87 10.33 -12.79 -3.84
C PRO A 87 11.85 -12.80 -3.67
N PRO A 88 12.43 -13.91 -3.17
CA PRO A 88 13.88 -14.04 -3.13
C PRO A 88 14.44 -14.02 -4.55
N ASP A 89 15.56 -13.32 -4.75
CA ASP A 89 16.38 -13.42 -5.94
C ASP A 89 17.29 -14.67 -5.92
N ASP A 90 18.12 -14.83 -6.92
CA ASP A 90 19.02 -16.00 -7.06
C ASP A 90 20.01 -16.14 -5.89
N ASP A 91 20.33 -15.05 -5.20
CA ASP A 91 21.22 -15.00 -4.03
C ASP A 91 20.45 -15.15 -2.70
N GLY A 92 19.12 -15.27 -2.75
CA GLY A 92 18.22 -15.36 -1.60
C GLY A 92 17.91 -14.01 -0.93
N ALA A 93 18.36 -12.90 -1.52
CA ALA A 93 17.98 -11.56 -1.08
C ALA A 93 16.56 -11.19 -1.60
N ALA A 94 15.90 -10.26 -0.94
CA ALA A 94 14.59 -9.79 -1.41
C ALA A 94 14.73 -9.01 -2.73
N ASP A 95 14.02 -9.44 -3.76
CA ASP A 95 13.99 -8.73 -5.03
C ASP A 95 13.19 -7.43 -4.90
N MET A 96 13.89 -6.32 -5.00
CA MET A 96 13.34 -4.98 -4.81
C MET A 96 12.76 -4.36 -6.09
N GLN A 97 12.85 -5.04 -7.24
CA GLN A 97 12.43 -4.45 -8.51
C GLN A 97 10.97 -3.99 -8.51
N TYR A 98 10.07 -4.76 -7.88
CA TYR A 98 8.65 -4.42 -7.82
C TYR A 98 8.39 -3.20 -6.94
N VAL A 99 9.06 -3.10 -5.78
CA VAL A 99 8.96 -1.94 -4.88
C VAL A 99 9.45 -0.69 -5.58
N LEU A 100 10.62 -0.75 -6.23
CA LEU A 100 11.19 0.41 -6.94
C LEU A 100 10.37 0.78 -8.19
N LYS A 101 9.74 -0.19 -8.86
CA LYS A 101 8.83 0.09 -9.97
C LYS A 101 7.57 0.84 -9.51
N VAL A 102 7.00 0.46 -8.37
CA VAL A 102 5.89 1.21 -7.76
C VAL A 102 6.34 2.61 -7.37
N ALA A 103 7.53 2.76 -6.76
CA ALA A 103 8.10 4.06 -6.41
C ALA A 103 8.28 4.97 -7.64
N ASP A 104 8.83 4.46 -8.75
CA ASP A 104 8.95 5.20 -10.01
C ASP A 104 7.57 5.59 -10.58
N THR A 105 6.60 4.69 -10.50
CA THR A 105 5.22 4.93 -10.92
C THR A 105 4.58 6.05 -10.08
N ILE A 106 4.72 6.02 -8.75
CA ILE A 106 4.23 7.08 -7.87
C ILE A 106 4.87 8.42 -8.26
N GLY A 107 6.19 8.50 -8.38
CA GLY A 107 6.90 9.71 -8.77
C GLY A 107 6.49 10.24 -10.15
N SER A 108 6.21 9.34 -11.09
CA SER A 108 5.75 9.70 -12.44
C SER A 108 4.35 10.33 -12.48
N HIS A 109 3.53 10.13 -11.44
CA HIS A 109 2.17 10.66 -11.35
C HIS A 109 1.95 11.62 -10.17
N LEU A 110 2.99 11.88 -9.36
CA LEU A 110 2.90 12.72 -8.17
C LEU A 110 2.64 14.19 -8.54
N ASN A 111 1.51 14.77 -8.10
CA ASN A 111 1.12 16.15 -8.41
C ASN A 111 0.82 16.99 -7.16
N ASP A 112 0.75 16.37 -5.99
CA ASP A 112 0.53 16.99 -4.69
C ASP A 112 1.27 16.21 -3.61
N TYR A 113 1.30 16.73 -2.37
CA TYR A 113 1.98 16.07 -1.27
C TYR A 113 1.40 14.68 -0.98
N LYS A 114 2.26 13.69 -0.91
CA LYS A 114 1.92 12.31 -0.55
C LYS A 114 2.89 11.77 0.50
N VAL A 115 2.41 10.84 1.30
CA VAL A 115 3.23 9.99 2.17
C VAL A 115 3.28 8.60 1.57
N VAL A 116 4.47 8.17 1.19
CA VAL A 116 4.70 6.83 0.63
C VAL A 116 5.15 5.91 1.75
N ILE A 117 4.40 4.84 1.96
CA ILE A 117 4.58 3.91 3.06
C ILE A 117 5.06 2.57 2.51
N ASP A 118 6.29 2.19 2.85
CA ASP A 118 6.81 0.88 2.51
C ASP A 118 6.29 -0.15 3.51
N LYS A 119 5.36 -0.99 3.05
CA LYS A 119 4.77 -2.08 3.84
C LYS A 119 5.30 -3.45 3.43
N SER A 120 5.95 -3.54 2.28
CA SER A 120 6.60 -4.77 1.83
C SER A 120 7.72 -5.19 2.79
N THR A 121 8.01 -6.49 2.86
CA THR A 121 9.14 -7.03 3.62
C THR A 121 10.42 -6.72 2.88
N VAL A 122 11.21 -5.77 3.40
CA VAL A 122 12.35 -5.19 2.69
C VAL A 122 13.58 -5.05 3.59
N PRO A 123 14.80 -5.05 3.01
CA PRO A 123 16.04 -4.77 3.74
C PRO A 123 16.09 -3.35 4.31
N VAL A 124 16.91 -3.17 5.33
CA VAL A 124 17.28 -1.84 5.85
C VAL A 124 17.88 -1.00 4.71
N GLY A 125 17.56 0.30 4.67
CA GLY A 125 18.01 1.21 3.59
C GLY A 125 17.07 1.27 2.38
N THR A 126 15.96 0.54 2.41
CA THR A 126 14.99 0.57 1.30
C THR A 126 14.23 1.89 1.22
N ALA A 127 13.92 2.52 2.34
CA ALA A 127 13.22 3.81 2.35
C ALA A 127 14.00 4.89 1.59
N GLU A 128 15.32 4.93 1.74
CA GLU A 128 16.21 5.86 1.01
C GLU A 128 16.21 5.57 -0.49
N ARG A 129 16.19 4.30 -0.90
CA ARG A 129 16.11 3.90 -2.30
C ARG A 129 14.76 4.28 -2.92
N VAL A 130 13.67 4.06 -2.20
CA VAL A 130 12.32 4.48 -2.60
C VAL A 130 12.27 5.99 -2.76
N GLN A 131 12.77 6.74 -1.78
CA GLN A 131 12.82 8.21 -1.83
C GLN A 131 13.63 8.70 -3.03
N ALA A 132 14.81 8.15 -3.28
CA ALA A 132 15.65 8.53 -4.42
C ALA A 132 14.96 8.22 -5.76
N THR A 133 14.26 7.07 -5.85
CA THR A 133 13.53 6.67 -7.05
C THR A 133 12.37 7.63 -7.35
N ILE A 134 11.56 7.97 -6.35
CA ILE A 134 10.46 8.92 -6.49
C ILE A 134 11.00 10.30 -6.90
N ALA A 135 12.04 10.81 -6.22
CA ALA A 135 12.66 12.09 -6.52
C ALA A 135 13.18 12.15 -7.97
N ALA A 136 13.83 11.08 -8.44
CA ALA A 136 14.32 10.98 -9.82
C ALA A 136 13.17 10.99 -10.83
N ALA A 137 12.07 10.28 -10.56
CA ALA A 137 10.90 10.25 -11.43
C ALA A 137 10.19 11.62 -11.49
N VAL A 138 10.06 12.31 -10.37
CA VAL A 138 9.53 13.69 -10.30
C VAL A 138 10.43 14.64 -11.09
N ALA A 139 11.74 14.59 -10.89
CA ALA A 139 12.70 15.46 -11.59
C ALA A 139 12.67 15.30 -13.12
N LYS A 140 12.49 14.05 -13.62
CA LYS A 140 12.33 13.79 -15.07
C LYS A 140 11.14 14.54 -15.68
N ARG A 141 10.15 14.91 -14.88
CA ARG A 141 8.96 15.67 -15.31
C ARG A 141 9.20 17.20 -15.33
N GLY A 142 10.38 17.65 -14.91
CA GLY A 142 10.78 19.05 -14.97
C GLY A 142 10.20 19.94 -13.86
N PHE A 143 9.73 19.38 -12.75
CA PHE A 143 9.29 20.15 -11.57
C PHE A 143 9.73 19.47 -10.27
N THR A 144 9.48 20.16 -9.16
CA THR A 144 9.71 19.66 -7.81
C THR A 144 8.37 19.42 -7.11
N GLN A 145 8.26 18.35 -6.35
CA GLN A 145 7.09 18.03 -5.56
C GLN A 145 7.52 17.46 -4.21
N ASP A 146 6.99 18.01 -3.14
CA ASP A 146 7.25 17.48 -1.81
C ASP A 146 6.49 16.18 -1.56
N PHE A 147 7.17 15.25 -0.94
CA PHE A 147 6.63 13.97 -0.47
C PHE A 147 7.44 13.47 0.72
N ALA A 148 6.91 12.51 1.43
CA ALA A 148 7.64 11.81 2.49
C ALA A 148 7.60 10.31 2.26
N VAL A 149 8.62 9.61 2.77
CA VAL A 149 8.67 8.15 2.78
C VAL A 149 8.74 7.68 4.23
N CYS A 150 8.02 6.62 4.57
CA CYS A 150 8.16 5.95 5.85
C CYS A 150 8.11 4.42 5.71
N SER A 151 8.72 3.72 6.66
CA SER A 151 8.65 2.27 6.77
C SER A 151 7.51 1.89 7.72
N ASN A 152 6.71 0.91 7.33
CA ASN A 152 5.63 0.36 8.15
C ASN A 152 5.54 -1.15 7.89
N PRO A 153 6.49 -1.95 8.41
CA PRO A 153 6.51 -3.38 8.19
C PRO A 153 5.24 -4.05 8.71
N GLU A 154 4.83 -5.12 8.05
CA GLU A 154 3.71 -5.94 8.43
C GLU A 154 4.16 -7.15 9.28
N PHE A 155 3.23 -7.74 10.03
CA PHE A 155 3.45 -8.91 10.88
C PHE A 155 2.29 -9.92 10.69
N LEU A 156 1.78 -10.03 9.46
CA LEU A 156 0.61 -10.83 9.13
C LEU A 156 0.99 -12.30 8.91
N LYS A 157 0.21 -13.20 9.49
CA LYS A 157 0.31 -14.64 9.21
C LYS A 157 -0.84 -15.05 8.31
N GLU A 158 -0.53 -15.81 7.27
CA GLU A 158 -1.54 -16.40 6.40
C GLU A 158 -2.53 -17.26 7.20
N GLY A 159 -3.82 -17.03 7.00
CA GLY A 159 -4.91 -17.70 7.73
C GLY A 159 -5.36 -17.01 9.01
N SER A 160 -4.65 -15.99 9.50
CA SER A 160 -5.03 -15.15 10.65
C SER A 160 -4.70 -13.66 10.45
N ALA A 161 -4.47 -13.24 9.21
CA ALA A 161 -3.98 -11.90 8.90
C ALA A 161 -4.97 -10.78 9.28
N ILE A 162 -6.27 -11.02 9.18
CA ILE A 162 -7.28 -10.05 9.62
C ILE A 162 -7.20 -9.84 11.14
N GLU A 163 -7.04 -10.92 11.91
CA GLU A 163 -6.89 -10.82 13.36
C GLU A 163 -5.57 -10.15 13.72
N ASP A 164 -4.47 -10.56 13.07
CA ASP A 164 -3.14 -9.96 13.27
C ASP A 164 -3.13 -8.45 12.93
N PHE A 165 -3.89 -8.02 11.92
CA PHE A 165 -4.03 -6.62 11.56
C PHE A 165 -4.89 -5.86 12.58
N SER A 166 -6.07 -6.42 12.95
CA SER A 166 -7.07 -5.75 13.77
C SER A 166 -6.69 -5.73 15.26
N ARG A 167 -5.86 -6.67 15.71
CA ARG A 167 -5.42 -6.83 17.09
C ARG A 167 -3.90 -6.86 17.20
N ALA A 168 -3.24 -6.07 16.36
CA ALA A 168 -1.79 -6.02 16.34
C ALA A 168 -1.22 -5.67 17.72
N ALA A 169 -0.29 -6.47 18.23
CA ALA A 169 0.40 -6.19 19.48
C ALA A 169 1.25 -4.90 19.38
N ARG A 170 1.62 -4.51 18.17
CA ARG A 170 2.37 -3.29 17.86
C ARG A 170 2.22 -2.92 16.39
N ILE A 171 2.29 -1.63 16.11
CA ILE A 171 2.43 -1.06 14.76
C ILE A 171 3.74 -0.29 14.73
N VAL A 172 4.64 -0.67 13.84
CA VAL A 172 5.96 -0.04 13.70
C VAL A 172 5.91 0.98 12.57
N VAL A 173 6.35 2.20 12.87
CA VAL A 173 6.44 3.30 11.89
C VAL A 173 7.83 3.92 11.99
N GLY A 174 8.62 3.79 10.94
CA GLY A 174 9.95 4.36 10.82
C GLY A 174 9.93 5.66 10.01
N THR A 175 10.02 6.81 10.67
CA THR A 175 10.06 8.14 10.03
C THR A 175 10.66 9.18 10.95
N ASP A 176 11.36 10.16 10.39
CA ASP A 176 11.86 11.35 11.10
C ASP A 176 10.85 12.50 11.10
N SER A 177 9.80 12.42 10.27
CA SER A 177 8.77 13.46 10.15
C SER A 177 7.68 13.31 11.21
N GLU A 178 7.49 14.35 12.05
CA GLU A 178 6.39 14.38 13.01
C GLU A 178 5.02 14.41 12.33
N THR A 179 4.90 15.10 11.20
CA THR A 179 3.66 15.13 10.40
C THR A 179 3.28 13.72 9.91
N VAL A 180 4.27 12.98 9.39
CA VAL A 180 4.04 11.58 8.95
C VAL A 180 3.66 10.70 10.13
N ARG A 181 4.34 10.86 11.27
CA ARG A 181 4.04 10.11 12.49
C ARG A 181 2.60 10.34 12.97
N GLN A 182 2.13 11.59 12.91
CA GLN A 182 0.76 11.94 13.25
C GLN A 182 -0.26 11.34 12.27
N LEU A 183 -0.02 11.43 10.97
CA LEU A 183 -0.88 10.84 9.94
C LEU A 183 -0.98 9.32 10.08
N MET A 184 0.12 8.64 10.40
CA MET A 184 0.11 7.20 10.64
C MET A 184 -0.65 6.82 11.93
N ARG A 185 -0.53 7.61 12.99
CA ARG A 185 -1.35 7.41 14.21
C ARG A 185 -2.84 7.57 13.91
N GLU A 186 -3.23 8.55 13.12
CA GLU A 186 -4.63 8.76 12.71
C GLU A 186 -5.13 7.63 11.81
N CYS A 187 -4.28 7.15 10.90
CA CYS A 187 -4.61 6.03 10.01
C CYS A 187 -4.92 4.75 10.81
N TYR A 188 -4.12 4.47 11.84
CA TYR A 188 -4.25 3.27 12.66
C TYR A 188 -5.02 3.48 13.96
N ALA A 189 -5.60 4.66 14.21
CA ALA A 189 -6.33 4.95 15.45
C ALA A 189 -7.49 3.97 15.78
N PRO A 190 -8.17 3.34 14.82
CA PRO A 190 -9.20 2.35 15.09
C PRO A 190 -8.68 0.99 15.60
N TYR A 191 -7.34 0.75 15.57
CA TYR A 191 -6.68 -0.53 15.89
C TYR A 191 -5.86 -0.53 17.17
#